data_54c1d2a8e4c663e6478928cfabb5cbd7
#
_entry.id   54c1d2a8e4c663e6478928cfabb5cbd7
#
_cell.length_a   1.000
_cell.length_b   1.000
_cell.length_c   1.000
_cell.angle_alpha   90.00
_cell.angle_beta   90.00
_cell.angle_gamma   90.00
#
_symmetry.space_group_name_H-M   'P 1'
#
loop_
_entity.id
_entity.type
_entity.pdbx_description
1 polymer ?
#
loop_
_entity_poly.entity_id
_entity_poly.type
_entity_poly.pdbx_seq_one_letter_code
_entity_poly.pdbx_strand_id
1 'polypeptide(L)'
;PSNALFEKTINNYAKKEGVCLPLLLNVQDPWGVESFTPVALGSATVKIAEKDSKGNRINKTALKQMELLEDEGFYDKAESETLTKTGGGEKIRLSVYKLTRKGTEQVRGGEAEPRFCIGLQKVEKINWYTEPASSNGMTVSRVSYKARMEPEKWAEKLIRAGGGNMPFDNKAAEQTAVLVKTSKGWKDMRELN
;
A
#
# COMPACT_ATOMS: atom_id res chain seq x y z
N PRO A 1 -11.98 28.08 13.71
CA PRO A 1 -10.71 27.49 13.27
C PRO A 1 -9.70 27.46 14.42
N SER A 2 -8.89 26.42 14.46
CA SER A 2 -7.78 26.26 15.39
C SER A 2 -6.73 25.33 14.81
N ASN A 3 -5.50 25.41 15.31
CA ASN A 3 -4.45 24.49 14.88
C ASN A 3 -4.86 23.03 15.07
N ALA A 4 -5.42 22.69 16.23
CA ALA A 4 -5.86 21.33 16.53
C ALA A 4 -6.95 20.82 15.58
N LEU A 5 -7.92 21.66 15.28
CA LEU A 5 -9.01 21.31 14.35
C LEU A 5 -8.48 21.08 12.93
N PHE A 6 -7.64 21.95 12.45
CA PHE A 6 -7.08 21.86 11.09
C PHE A 6 -6.10 20.71 10.94
N GLU A 7 -5.28 20.44 11.96
CA GLU A 7 -4.44 19.25 12.02
C GLU A 7 -5.27 17.98 11.89
N LYS A 8 -6.33 17.86 12.67
CA LYS A 8 -7.26 16.73 12.61
C LYS A 8 -7.89 16.58 11.23
N THR A 9 -8.32 17.68 10.63
CA THR A 9 -8.95 17.68 9.29
C THR A 9 -7.99 17.17 8.23
N ILE A 10 -6.75 17.65 8.25
CA ILE A 10 -5.71 17.24 7.30
C ILE A 10 -5.34 15.77 7.53
N ASN A 11 -5.16 15.35 8.78
CA ASN A 11 -4.85 13.97 9.12
C ASN A 11 -5.96 12.99 8.72
N ASN A 12 -7.22 13.38 8.84
CA ASN A 12 -8.36 12.55 8.41
C ASN A 12 -8.32 12.27 6.91
N TYR A 13 -8.02 13.28 6.11
CA TYR A 13 -7.84 13.11 4.67
C TYR A 13 -6.63 12.23 4.36
N ALA A 14 -5.49 12.52 4.98
CA ALA A 14 -4.26 11.76 4.77
C ALA A 14 -4.43 10.28 5.12
N LYS A 15 -5.22 9.97 6.14
CA LYS A 15 -5.55 8.60 6.53
C LYS A 15 -6.37 7.87 5.48
N LYS A 16 -7.32 8.55 4.84
CA LYS A 16 -8.13 7.98 3.76
C LYS A 16 -7.30 7.71 2.51
N GLU A 17 -6.42 8.63 2.16
CA GLU A 17 -5.53 8.49 1.00
C GLU A 17 -4.46 7.43 1.22
N GLY A 18 -3.77 7.49 2.35
CA GLY A 18 -2.61 6.67 2.63
C GLY A 18 -1.38 7.06 1.78
N VAL A 19 -0.26 6.47 2.11
CA VAL A 19 0.95 6.50 1.28
C VAL A 19 1.05 5.14 0.59
N CYS A 20 0.69 5.09 -0.68
CA CYS A 20 0.48 3.85 -1.42
C CYS A 20 1.40 3.80 -2.64
N LEU A 21 2.09 2.69 -2.81
CA LEU A 21 3.09 2.50 -3.86
C LEU A 21 2.89 1.17 -4.56
N PRO A 22 3.30 1.05 -5.83
CA PRO A 22 3.44 -0.25 -6.45
C PRO A 22 4.49 -1.07 -5.71
N LEU A 23 4.12 -2.21 -5.18
CA LEU A 23 5.02 -3.17 -4.56
C LEU A 23 5.02 -4.45 -5.36
N LEU A 24 6.22 -4.95 -5.66
CA LEU A 24 6.38 -6.14 -6.49
C LEU A 24 7.11 -7.22 -5.71
N LEU A 25 6.59 -8.45 -5.81
CA LEU A 25 7.32 -9.66 -5.42
C LEU A 25 8.14 -10.12 -6.61
N ASN A 26 9.35 -10.56 -6.38
CA ASN A 26 10.15 -11.24 -7.39
C ASN A 26 9.94 -12.74 -7.26
N VAL A 27 9.30 -13.34 -8.27
CA VAL A 27 8.94 -14.74 -8.28
C VAL A 27 9.76 -15.48 -9.34
N GLN A 28 10.49 -16.49 -8.91
CA GLN A 28 11.33 -17.30 -9.78
C GLN A 28 10.52 -18.29 -10.60
N ASP A 29 10.89 -18.46 -11.86
CA ASP A 29 10.30 -19.46 -12.76
C ASP A 29 10.56 -20.88 -12.23
N PRO A 30 9.52 -21.74 -12.15
CA PRO A 30 9.67 -23.08 -11.61
C PRO A 30 10.19 -24.12 -12.62
N TRP A 31 10.31 -23.77 -13.90
CA TRP A 31 10.67 -24.72 -14.96
C TRP A 31 12.17 -24.79 -15.27
N GLY A 32 13.01 -24.20 -14.40
CA GLY A 32 14.45 -24.28 -14.56
C GLY A 32 15.08 -23.13 -15.34
N VAL A 33 14.30 -22.13 -15.69
CA VAL A 33 14.82 -20.90 -16.29
C VAL A 33 15.19 -19.94 -15.16
N GLU A 34 16.42 -19.44 -15.14
CA GLU A 34 16.85 -18.43 -14.18
C GLU A 34 16.26 -17.07 -14.55
N SER A 35 14.96 -16.93 -14.31
CA SER A 35 14.25 -15.67 -14.52
C SER A 35 13.30 -15.40 -13.37
N PHE A 36 13.12 -14.12 -13.09
CA PHE A 36 12.17 -13.64 -12.10
C PHE A 36 11.08 -12.85 -12.80
N THR A 37 9.84 -13.13 -12.42
CA THR A 37 8.68 -12.38 -12.87
C THR A 37 8.19 -11.51 -11.72
N PRO A 38 8.02 -10.20 -11.93
CA PRO A 38 7.42 -9.36 -10.90
C PRO A 38 5.94 -9.65 -10.77
N VAL A 39 5.48 -9.80 -9.52
CA VAL A 39 4.06 -10.00 -9.19
C VAL A 39 3.63 -8.83 -8.31
N ALA A 40 2.59 -8.11 -8.75
CA ALA A 40 2.10 -6.94 -8.03
C ALA A 40 1.34 -7.35 -6.75
N LEU A 41 1.77 -6.80 -5.62
CA LEU A 41 1.01 -6.88 -4.38
C LEU A 41 -0.24 -6.00 -4.50
N GLY A 42 -1.37 -6.51 -3.99
CA GLY A 42 -2.68 -5.90 -4.20
C GLY A 42 -3.48 -6.60 -5.29
N SER A 43 -2.85 -7.54 -6.02
CA SER A 43 -3.56 -8.41 -6.96
C SER A 43 -4.51 -9.33 -6.18
N ALA A 44 -5.67 -9.60 -6.78
CA ALA A 44 -6.70 -10.43 -6.15
C ALA A 44 -6.21 -11.85 -5.82
N THR A 45 -5.32 -12.38 -6.66
CA THR A 45 -4.74 -13.71 -6.49
C THR A 45 -3.25 -13.67 -6.76
N VAL A 46 -2.47 -14.28 -5.88
CA VAL A 46 -1.02 -14.45 -6.04
C VAL A 46 -0.71 -15.94 -6.00
N LYS A 47 0.02 -16.42 -7.00
CA LYS A 47 0.39 -17.85 -7.11
C LYS A 47 1.91 -17.96 -7.15
N ILE A 48 2.46 -18.79 -6.27
CA ILE A 48 3.91 -18.94 -6.11
C ILE A 48 4.25 -20.43 -5.98
N ALA A 49 5.21 -20.89 -6.80
CA ALA A 49 5.75 -22.23 -6.68
C ALA A 49 6.72 -22.31 -5.48
N GLU A 50 6.56 -23.30 -4.63
CA GLU A 50 7.47 -23.56 -3.50
C GLU A 50 8.70 -24.36 -3.92
N LYS A 51 8.56 -25.13 -4.99
CA LYS A 51 9.62 -25.96 -5.55
C LYS A 51 9.66 -25.85 -7.06
N ASP A 52 10.85 -26.01 -7.65
CA ASP A 52 11.00 -26.10 -9.08
C ASP A 52 10.67 -27.52 -9.59
N SER A 53 10.78 -27.73 -10.91
CA SER A 53 10.51 -29.01 -11.55
C SER A 53 11.46 -30.14 -11.11
N LYS A 54 12.60 -29.81 -10.51
CA LYS A 54 13.60 -30.75 -10.01
C LYS A 54 13.44 -31.03 -8.50
N GLY A 55 12.44 -30.42 -7.85
CA GLY A 55 12.19 -30.57 -6.43
C GLY A 55 13.01 -29.65 -5.53
N ASN A 56 13.78 -28.73 -6.08
CA ASN A 56 14.54 -27.75 -5.30
C ASN A 56 13.63 -26.67 -4.76
N ARG A 57 13.86 -26.25 -3.53
CA ARG A 57 13.10 -25.14 -2.93
C ARG A 57 13.49 -23.82 -3.57
N ILE A 58 12.46 -23.07 -3.99
CA ILE A 58 12.60 -21.76 -4.62
C ILE A 58 11.64 -20.76 -3.94
N ASN A 59 11.77 -19.48 -4.27
CA ASN A 59 10.86 -18.42 -3.83
C ASN A 59 10.75 -18.26 -2.30
N LYS A 60 11.78 -18.59 -1.56
CA LYS A 60 11.78 -18.47 -0.09
C LYS A 60 11.46 -17.06 0.38
N THR A 61 12.04 -16.05 -0.27
CA THR A 61 11.82 -14.64 0.06
C THR A 61 10.39 -14.22 -0.22
N ALA A 62 9.88 -14.51 -1.42
CA ALA A 62 8.51 -14.17 -1.80
C ALA A 62 7.48 -14.88 -0.88
N LEU A 63 7.71 -16.15 -0.57
CA LEU A 63 6.85 -16.91 0.35
C LEU A 63 6.85 -16.32 1.75
N LYS A 64 8.00 -15.88 2.24
CA LYS A 64 8.11 -15.22 3.54
C LYS A 64 7.35 -13.89 3.56
N GLN A 65 7.45 -13.13 2.47
CA GLN A 65 6.70 -11.88 2.34
C GLN A 65 5.19 -12.13 2.33
N MET A 66 4.73 -13.18 1.64
CA MET A 66 3.32 -13.57 1.66
C MET A 66 2.86 -14.03 3.04
N GLU A 67 3.71 -14.73 3.79
CA GLU A 67 3.43 -15.11 5.17
C GLU A 67 3.21 -13.89 6.06
N LEU A 68 4.03 -12.85 5.92
CA LEU A 68 3.86 -11.59 6.64
C LEU A 68 2.52 -10.92 6.31
N LEU A 69 2.14 -10.92 5.03
CA LEU A 69 0.86 -10.36 4.59
C LEU A 69 -0.33 -11.20 5.07
N GLU A 70 -0.17 -12.50 5.17
CA GLU A 70 -1.15 -13.40 5.74
C GLU A 70 -1.34 -13.15 7.24
N ASP A 71 -0.25 -13.00 7.98
CA ASP A 71 -0.28 -12.69 9.41
C ASP A 71 -0.98 -11.35 9.70
N GLU A 72 -0.85 -10.37 8.80
CA GLU A 72 -1.56 -9.08 8.90
C GLU A 72 -3.03 -9.19 8.48
N GLY A 73 -3.44 -10.30 7.90
CA GLY A 73 -4.80 -10.51 7.42
C GLY A 73 -5.11 -9.88 6.08
N PHE A 74 -4.09 -9.50 5.30
CA PHE A 74 -4.28 -8.90 3.97
C PHE A 74 -4.46 -9.95 2.88
N TYR A 75 -3.90 -11.13 3.07
CA TYR A 75 -4.05 -12.28 2.18
C TYR A 75 -4.38 -13.53 3.00
N ASP A 76 -5.17 -14.41 2.42
CA ASP A 76 -5.42 -15.75 2.95
C ASP A 76 -4.83 -16.80 2.01
N LYS A 77 -4.20 -17.81 2.58
CA LYS A 77 -3.72 -18.94 1.82
C LYS A 77 -4.93 -19.83 1.44
N ALA A 78 -5.11 -20.03 0.15
CA ALA A 78 -6.18 -20.85 -0.42
C ALA A 78 -5.65 -22.25 -0.77
N GLU A 79 -6.52 -23.09 -1.35
CA GLU A 79 -6.10 -24.39 -1.85
C GLU A 79 -5.03 -24.24 -2.93
N SER A 80 -4.01 -25.10 -2.86
CA SER A 80 -2.96 -25.13 -3.86
C SER A 80 -3.50 -25.55 -5.23
N GLU A 81 -2.85 -25.04 -6.27
CA GLU A 81 -3.15 -25.44 -7.66
C GLU A 81 -1.98 -26.21 -8.22
N THR A 82 -2.27 -27.04 -9.23
CA THR A 82 -1.24 -27.76 -9.96
C THR A 82 -1.09 -27.17 -11.34
N LEU A 83 0.14 -26.80 -11.68
CA LEU A 83 0.50 -26.33 -13.00
C LEU A 83 1.14 -27.48 -13.77
N THR A 84 0.58 -27.82 -14.94
CA THR A 84 1.07 -28.90 -15.79
C THR A 84 1.80 -28.32 -16.98
N LYS A 85 3.00 -28.85 -17.27
CA LYS A 85 3.78 -28.44 -18.43
C LYS A 85 3.06 -28.86 -19.73
N THR A 86 3.01 -27.96 -20.69
CA THR A 86 2.41 -28.23 -22.01
C THR A 86 3.14 -29.40 -22.68
N GLY A 87 2.40 -30.43 -23.05
CA GLY A 87 2.91 -31.61 -23.77
C GLY A 87 3.58 -32.67 -22.93
N GLY A 88 3.55 -32.62 -21.58
CA GLY A 88 4.19 -33.65 -20.80
C GLY A 88 3.92 -33.66 -19.32
N GLY A 89 4.20 -34.76 -18.66
CA GLY A 89 3.84 -35.15 -17.32
C GLY A 89 4.44 -34.42 -16.13
N GLU A 90 5.26 -33.38 -16.32
CA GLU A 90 5.80 -32.61 -15.19
C GLU A 90 4.71 -31.72 -14.59
N LYS A 91 4.57 -31.76 -13.29
CA LYS A 91 3.58 -30.98 -12.54
C LYS A 91 4.28 -30.17 -11.46
N ILE A 92 3.84 -28.95 -11.30
CA ILE A 92 4.32 -28.05 -10.26
C ILE A 92 3.15 -27.63 -9.39
N ARG A 93 3.35 -27.71 -8.08
CA ARG A 93 2.37 -27.25 -7.11
C ARG A 93 2.58 -25.78 -6.83
N LEU A 94 1.50 -24.99 -6.93
CA LEU A 94 1.48 -23.57 -6.65
C LEU A 94 0.77 -23.31 -5.33
N SER A 95 1.39 -22.56 -4.46
CA SER A 95 0.72 -21.95 -3.31
C SER A 95 -0.10 -20.77 -3.83
N VAL A 96 -1.36 -20.70 -3.40
CA VAL A 96 -2.32 -19.69 -3.86
C VAL A 96 -2.74 -18.83 -2.70
N TYR A 97 -2.68 -17.51 -2.91
CA TYR A 97 -3.07 -16.51 -1.93
C TYR A 97 -4.16 -15.63 -2.51
N LYS A 98 -5.20 -15.39 -1.72
CA LYS A 98 -6.33 -14.53 -2.11
C LYS A 98 -6.34 -13.27 -1.27
N LEU A 99 -6.48 -12.13 -1.92
CA LEU A 99 -6.61 -10.84 -1.24
C LEU A 99 -7.91 -10.84 -0.42
N THR A 100 -7.78 -10.51 0.87
CA THR A 100 -8.92 -10.45 1.79
C THR A 100 -9.64 -9.11 1.64
N ARG A 101 -10.80 -8.98 2.29
CA ARG A 101 -11.49 -7.69 2.39
C ARG A 101 -10.61 -6.63 3.05
N LYS A 102 -9.93 -6.99 4.14
CA LYS A 102 -8.96 -6.10 4.82
C LYS A 102 -7.84 -5.71 3.88
N GLY A 103 -7.33 -6.66 3.09
CA GLY A 103 -6.29 -6.41 2.09
C GLY A 103 -6.77 -5.47 0.99
N THR A 104 -8.00 -5.62 0.53
CA THR A 104 -8.60 -4.73 -0.48
C THR A 104 -8.65 -3.29 0.00
N GLU A 105 -8.92 -3.06 1.28
CA GLU A 105 -8.91 -1.72 1.88
C GLU A 105 -7.52 -1.06 1.91
N GLN A 106 -6.44 -1.89 1.85
CA GLN A 106 -5.05 -1.42 1.77
C GLN A 106 -4.60 -1.10 0.34
N VAL A 107 -5.43 -1.35 -0.66
CA VAL A 107 -5.05 -1.17 -2.07
C VAL A 107 -5.72 0.07 -2.64
N ARG A 108 -4.98 0.79 -3.49
CA ARG A 108 -5.48 1.91 -4.30
C ARG A 108 -5.12 1.66 -5.76
N GLY A 109 -5.79 2.37 -6.65
CA GLY A 109 -5.61 2.18 -8.08
C GLY A 109 -6.45 1.02 -8.61
N GLY A 110 -6.28 0.70 -9.89
CA GLY A 110 -6.99 -0.38 -10.56
C GLY A 110 -6.25 -1.71 -10.51
N GLU A 111 -6.89 -2.76 -11.02
CA GLU A 111 -6.30 -4.10 -11.07
C GLU A 111 -5.03 -4.18 -11.92
N ALA A 112 -4.90 -3.29 -12.93
CA ALA A 112 -3.75 -3.26 -13.82
C ALA A 112 -2.49 -2.74 -13.12
N GLU A 113 -2.63 -1.76 -12.22
CA GLU A 113 -1.54 -1.16 -11.49
C GLU A 113 -1.96 -0.91 -10.04
N PRO A 114 -2.09 -1.96 -9.22
CA PRO A 114 -2.44 -1.79 -7.83
C PRO A 114 -1.30 -1.12 -7.06
N ARG A 115 -1.67 -0.23 -6.15
CA ARG A 115 -0.74 0.40 -5.21
C ARG A 115 -1.12 -0.05 -3.80
N PHE A 116 -0.15 -0.56 -3.07
CA PHE A 116 -0.36 -1.03 -1.71
C PHE A 116 0.01 0.06 -0.72
N CYS A 117 -0.87 0.34 0.24
CA CYS A 117 -0.67 1.41 1.23
C CYS A 117 0.24 0.93 2.35
N ILE A 118 1.40 1.55 2.47
CA ILE A 118 2.49 1.13 3.37
C ILE A 118 2.77 2.13 4.48
N GLY A 119 2.08 3.25 4.48
CA GLY A 119 2.28 4.28 5.49
C GLY A 119 1.19 5.33 5.46
N LEU A 120 1.34 6.29 6.36
CA LEU A 120 0.44 7.43 6.51
C LEU A 120 1.24 8.72 6.53
N GLN A 121 0.67 9.76 5.95
CA GLN A 121 1.17 11.11 6.16
C GLN A 121 0.54 11.66 7.43
N LYS A 122 1.35 12.28 8.29
CA LYS A 122 0.91 12.82 9.57
C LYS A 122 1.40 14.23 9.74
N VAL A 123 0.50 15.14 10.11
CA VAL A 123 0.87 16.52 10.41
C VAL A 123 1.74 16.55 11.67
N GLU A 124 2.89 17.18 11.56
CA GLU A 124 3.78 17.44 12.70
C GLU A 124 3.46 18.79 13.33
N LYS A 125 3.20 19.81 12.50
CA LYS A 125 2.97 21.17 12.97
C LYS A 125 2.16 21.97 11.94
N ILE A 126 1.18 22.73 12.42
CA ILE A 126 0.55 23.79 11.63
C ILE A 126 1.44 25.04 11.76
N ASN A 127 1.92 25.56 10.62
CA ASN A 127 2.72 26.79 10.61
C ASN A 127 1.81 28.02 10.74
N TRP A 128 0.81 28.09 9.88
CA TRP A 128 -0.18 29.18 9.86
C TRP A 128 -1.39 28.75 9.02
N TYR A 129 -2.47 29.48 9.18
CA TYR A 129 -3.64 29.39 8.30
C TYR A 129 -4.21 30.79 8.08
N THR A 130 -4.88 30.97 6.95
CA THR A 130 -5.56 32.23 6.64
C THR A 130 -6.89 32.31 7.38
N GLU A 131 -7.32 33.51 7.70
CA GLU A 131 -8.70 33.70 8.17
C GLU A 131 -9.67 33.17 7.13
N PRO A 132 -10.75 32.48 7.59
CA PRO A 132 -11.75 31.98 6.67
C PRO A 132 -12.33 33.10 5.79
N ALA A 133 -12.37 32.83 4.49
CA ALA A 133 -12.87 33.79 3.51
C ALA A 133 -13.74 33.08 2.48
N SER A 134 -14.66 33.82 1.89
CA SER A 134 -15.51 33.30 0.81
C SER A 134 -14.74 33.22 -0.49
N SER A 135 -14.84 32.06 -1.15
CA SER A 135 -14.27 31.82 -2.48
C SER A 135 -15.22 30.91 -3.25
N ASN A 136 -15.74 31.38 -4.38
CA ASN A 136 -16.67 30.59 -5.21
C ASN A 136 -17.88 30.04 -4.43
N GLY A 137 -18.43 30.83 -3.51
CA GLY A 137 -19.58 30.41 -2.70
C GLY A 137 -19.26 29.50 -1.54
N MET A 138 -17.98 29.19 -1.31
CA MET A 138 -17.52 28.36 -0.21
C MET A 138 -16.67 29.17 0.77
N THR A 139 -16.71 28.80 2.04
CA THR A 139 -15.80 29.35 3.05
C THR A 139 -14.55 28.49 3.12
N VAL A 140 -13.40 29.09 2.85
CA VAL A 140 -12.13 28.37 2.74
C VAL A 140 -11.07 28.99 3.65
N SER A 141 -10.11 28.17 4.05
CA SER A 141 -8.89 28.59 4.72
C SER A 141 -7.71 27.84 4.08
N ARG A 142 -6.64 28.57 3.77
CA ARG A 142 -5.39 27.99 3.29
C ARG A 142 -4.52 27.70 4.51
N VAL A 143 -3.96 26.50 4.56
CA VAL A 143 -3.14 26.05 5.69
C VAL A 143 -1.74 25.69 5.21
N SER A 144 -0.72 26.23 5.87
CA SER A 144 0.66 25.78 5.71
C SER A 144 1.04 24.92 6.90
N TYR A 145 1.65 23.77 6.63
CA TYR A 145 1.97 22.81 7.67
C TYR A 145 3.21 21.99 7.32
N LYS A 146 3.79 21.39 8.34
CA LYS A 146 4.82 20.36 8.19
C LYS A 146 4.19 19.00 8.41
N ALA A 147 4.51 18.05 7.56
CA ALA A 147 4.06 16.67 7.70
C ALA A 147 5.21 15.71 7.41
N ARG A 148 5.14 14.55 8.01
CA ARG A 148 6.06 13.44 7.77
C ARG A 148 5.29 12.22 7.34
N MET A 149 5.94 11.33 6.61
CA MET A 149 5.40 10.03 6.29
C MET A 149 5.82 9.02 7.34
N GLU A 150 4.85 8.35 7.95
CA GLU A 150 5.10 7.30 8.93
C GLU A 150 4.84 5.94 8.29
N PRO A 151 5.86 5.07 8.17
CA PRO A 151 5.64 3.72 7.65
C PRO A 151 4.86 2.87 8.66
N GLU A 152 4.04 1.96 8.15
CA GLU A 152 3.44 0.93 8.99
C GLU A 152 4.49 -0.13 9.30
N LYS A 153 4.45 -0.68 10.52
CA LYS A 153 5.48 -1.64 10.98
C LYS A 153 5.55 -2.90 10.12
N TRP A 154 4.40 -3.42 9.73
CA TRP A 154 4.35 -4.60 8.87
C TRP A 154 5.00 -4.33 7.50
N ALA A 155 4.83 -3.11 6.99
CA ALA A 155 5.41 -2.71 5.70
C ALA A 155 6.93 -2.64 5.77
N GLU A 156 7.49 -2.14 6.84
CA GLU A 156 8.93 -2.16 7.07
C GLU A 156 9.48 -3.58 7.07
N LYS A 157 8.81 -4.50 7.77
CA LYS A 157 9.19 -5.92 7.82
C LYS A 157 9.10 -6.57 6.44
N LEU A 158 8.03 -6.30 5.71
CA LEU A 158 7.81 -6.83 4.36
C LEU A 158 8.92 -6.41 3.41
N ILE A 159 9.24 -5.13 3.38
CA ILE A 159 10.24 -4.57 2.47
C ILE A 159 11.65 -5.07 2.84
N ARG A 160 11.97 -5.14 4.12
CA ARG A 160 13.25 -5.70 4.59
C ARG A 160 13.39 -7.18 4.25
N ALA A 161 12.31 -7.95 4.39
CA ALA A 161 12.31 -9.36 4.03
C ALA A 161 12.61 -9.58 2.54
N GLY A 162 12.22 -8.63 1.69
CA GLY A 162 12.54 -8.62 0.27
C GLY A 162 13.92 -8.06 -0.07
N GLY A 163 14.73 -7.66 0.93
CA GLY A 163 16.06 -7.11 0.74
C GLY A 163 16.08 -5.61 0.41
N GLY A 164 14.95 -4.94 0.47
CA GLY A 164 14.83 -3.51 0.20
C GLY A 164 14.83 -2.64 1.45
N ASN A 165 14.78 -1.34 1.21
CA ASN A 165 14.61 -0.31 2.25
C ASN A 165 13.32 0.45 1.99
N MET A 166 12.77 1.09 3.03
CA MET A 166 11.60 1.93 2.86
C MET A 166 11.89 3.03 1.84
N PRO A 167 10.96 3.25 0.88
CA PRO A 167 11.19 4.20 -0.22
C PRO A 167 11.01 5.67 0.16
N PHE A 168 10.75 5.99 1.41
CA PHE A 168 10.65 7.35 1.92
C PHE A 168 11.33 7.47 3.29
N ASP A 169 11.80 8.67 3.61
CA ASP A 169 12.40 8.96 4.92
C ASP A 169 11.37 9.59 5.86
N ASN A 170 11.76 9.73 7.15
CA ASN A 170 10.92 10.32 8.19
C ASN A 170 11.06 11.84 8.31
N LYS A 171 11.69 12.50 7.33
CA LYS A 171 11.88 13.95 7.41
C LYS A 171 10.55 14.66 7.15
N ALA A 172 10.28 15.66 7.99
CA ALA A 172 9.13 16.53 7.78
C ALA A 172 9.33 17.43 6.57
N ALA A 173 8.29 17.58 5.77
CA ALA A 173 8.27 18.45 4.61
C ALA A 173 7.19 19.52 4.75
N GLU A 174 7.45 20.70 4.20
CA GLU A 174 6.47 21.77 4.13
C GLU A 174 5.41 21.47 3.09
N GLN A 175 4.15 21.67 3.46
CA GLN A 175 3.01 21.43 2.59
C GLN A 175 1.93 22.49 2.78
N THR A 176 1.02 22.57 1.82
CA THR A 176 -0.16 23.42 1.91
C THR A 176 -1.41 22.61 1.60
N ALA A 177 -2.51 23.00 2.22
CA ALA A 177 -3.83 22.46 1.95
C ALA A 177 -4.85 23.59 1.94
N VAL A 178 -5.94 23.38 1.23
CA VAL A 178 -7.12 24.26 1.29
C VAL A 178 -8.21 23.48 2.01
N LEU A 179 -8.70 24.04 3.10
CA LEU A 179 -9.79 23.45 3.87
C LEU A 179 -11.06 24.21 3.60
N VAL A 180 -12.19 23.50 3.55
CA VAL A 180 -13.50 24.04 3.23
C VAL A 180 -14.45 23.76 4.38
N LYS A 181 -15.21 24.77 4.79
CA LYS A 181 -16.24 24.62 5.79
C LYS A 181 -17.49 24.04 5.14
N THR A 182 -17.93 22.91 5.63
CA THR A 182 -19.15 22.21 5.18
C THR A 182 -20.16 22.10 6.31
N SER A 183 -21.38 21.64 6.00
CA SER A 183 -22.38 21.33 7.00
C SER A 183 -21.94 20.24 7.99
N LYS A 184 -20.94 19.45 7.62
CA LYS A 184 -20.36 18.38 8.46
C LYS A 184 -19.02 18.79 9.07
N GLY A 185 -18.71 20.09 9.11
CA GLY A 185 -17.44 20.59 9.61
C GLY A 185 -16.43 20.89 8.53
N TRP A 186 -15.21 21.17 8.93
CA TRP A 186 -14.11 21.43 8.01
C TRP A 186 -13.66 20.14 7.33
N LYS A 187 -13.41 20.23 6.03
CA LYS A 187 -12.90 19.15 5.20
C LYS A 187 -11.74 19.62 4.36
N ASP A 188 -10.82 18.73 4.03
CA ASP A 188 -9.83 19.00 2.99
C ASP A 188 -10.54 19.09 1.64
N MET A 189 -10.24 20.12 0.85
CA MET A 189 -10.91 20.32 -0.44
C MET A 189 -10.79 19.10 -1.36
N ARG A 190 -9.71 18.36 -1.26
CA ARG A 190 -9.46 17.15 -2.05
C ARG A 190 -10.49 16.04 -1.77
N GLU A 191 -11.15 16.06 -0.61
CA GLU A 191 -12.23 15.10 -0.29
C GLU A 191 -13.52 15.38 -1.06
N LEU A 192 -13.68 16.59 -1.60
CA LEU A 192 -14.93 17.04 -2.24
C LEU A 192 -14.95 16.78 -3.76
N ASN A 193 -13.88 16.27 -4.31
CA ASN A 193 -13.75 15.97 -5.75
C ASN A 193 -13.98 14.47 -6.03
#